data_0b38d47d66cccfba1d62026a4a884afd
#
_entry.id   0b38d47d66cccfba1d62026a4a884afd
#
_cell.length_a   1.000
_cell.length_b   1.000
_cell.length_c   1.000
_cell.angle_alpha   90.00
_cell.angle_beta   90.00
_cell.angle_gamma   90.00
#
_symmetry.space_group_name_H-M   'P 1'
#
loop_
_entity.id
_entity.type
_entity.pdbx_description
1 polymer ?
#
loop_
_entity_poly.entity_id
_entity_poly.type
_entity_poly.pdbx_seq_one_letter_code
_entity_poly.pdbx_strand_id
1 'polypeptide(L)'
;MALSSDLGRNQFDKRIRYDDFPQRLMAEYADRFIPVGNGGQPPFLTEAADEFLEAQEAAARQKAILMFGEYELRHYPSPRQVKRGDTDRDVEVIIDGPTGQRLFSMSEKTGLAFQIHYEIEDRFLPPLEKMLAQYPKARVIWCHVAQVRFSERASQYSAAYVDGLIRRFPNLYFDTAFGDASSIYPVSGQRHSRIWSDNGDIKPEWRDLIAAHPGRFLSALDLGQDRLHRIAEYDQKHRHFLSLLPESIRHEVGYRNAWKLLFNEEFA
;
A
#
# COMPACT_ATOMS: atom_id res chain seq x y z
N MET A 1 -11.29 -7.80 -6.84
CA MET A 1 -9.95 -7.15 -6.88
C MET A 1 -10.16 -5.65 -6.74
N ALA A 2 -9.40 -4.98 -5.87
CA ALA A 2 -9.44 -3.53 -5.76
C ALA A 2 -8.64 -2.91 -6.92
N LEU A 3 -9.19 -1.91 -7.57
CA LEU A 3 -8.56 -1.18 -8.67
C LEU A 3 -8.47 0.30 -8.32
N SER A 4 -7.25 0.83 -8.31
CA SER A 4 -7.07 2.27 -8.40
C SER A 4 -6.90 2.70 -9.85
N SER A 5 -7.36 3.90 -10.19
CA SER A 5 -7.03 4.49 -11.47
C SER A 5 -5.57 4.93 -11.45
N ASP A 6 -4.78 4.37 -12.37
CA ASP A 6 -3.46 4.88 -12.65
C ASP A 6 -3.60 5.99 -13.69
N LEU A 7 -3.36 7.22 -13.28
CA LEU A 7 -3.30 8.34 -14.22
C LEU A 7 -1.97 8.25 -14.93
N GLY A 8 -1.98 7.71 -16.12
CA GLY A 8 -0.80 7.60 -16.96
C GLY A 8 -0.10 8.96 -17.13
N ARG A 9 1.24 8.95 -17.25
CA ARG A 9 2.14 10.11 -17.39
C ARG A 9 1.74 11.15 -18.44
N ASN A 10 0.91 10.78 -19.41
CA ASN A 10 0.48 11.65 -20.52
C ASN A 10 -0.67 12.60 -20.12
N GLN A 11 -1.12 12.63 -18.88
CA GLN A 11 -2.23 13.45 -18.42
C GLN A 11 -1.78 14.69 -17.61
N PHE A 12 -0.49 14.99 -17.56
CA PHE A 12 0.06 16.17 -16.90
C PHE A 12 -0.05 17.45 -17.73
N ASP A 13 -1.13 17.60 -18.45
CA ASP A 13 -1.53 18.90 -19.02
C ASP A 13 -2.32 19.65 -17.95
N LYS A 14 -1.64 20.36 -17.05
CA LYS A 14 -2.11 21.39 -16.08
C LYS A 14 -3.53 21.24 -15.47
N ARG A 15 -4.24 20.17 -15.72
CA ARG A 15 -5.56 19.86 -15.16
C ARG A 15 -5.55 18.43 -14.64
N ILE A 16 -5.94 18.25 -13.38
CA ILE A 16 -6.16 16.92 -12.81
C ILE A 16 -7.30 16.27 -13.60
N ARG A 17 -6.95 15.28 -14.39
CA ARG A 17 -7.92 14.43 -15.08
C ARG A 17 -7.97 13.09 -14.39
N TYR A 18 -9.18 12.64 -14.09
CA TYR A 18 -9.42 11.31 -13.58
C TYR A 18 -9.59 10.35 -14.74
N ASP A 19 -8.86 9.23 -14.71
CA ASP A 19 -9.10 8.14 -15.63
C ASP A 19 -10.43 7.47 -15.28
N ASP A 20 -11.29 7.24 -16.27
CA ASP A 20 -12.56 6.53 -16.14
C ASP A 20 -12.41 5.00 -16.30
N PHE A 21 -11.18 4.51 -16.46
CA PHE A 21 -10.90 3.10 -16.71
C PHE A 21 -11.45 2.17 -15.61
N PRO A 22 -11.30 2.47 -14.30
CA PRO A 22 -11.92 1.67 -13.26
C PRO A 22 -13.44 1.64 -13.37
N GLN A 23 -14.08 2.77 -13.68
CA GLN A 23 -15.53 2.85 -13.85
C GLN A 23 -16.02 2.02 -15.05
N ARG A 24 -15.27 2.03 -16.16
CA ARG A 24 -15.56 1.19 -17.33
C ARG A 24 -15.41 -0.29 -17.02
N LEU A 25 -14.32 -0.70 -16.33
CA LEU A 25 -14.14 -2.08 -15.90
C LEU A 25 -15.25 -2.54 -14.95
N MET A 26 -15.65 -1.67 -14.03
CA MET A 26 -16.75 -1.97 -13.12
C MET A 26 -18.10 -2.08 -13.82
N ALA A 27 -18.37 -1.25 -14.83
CA ALA A 27 -19.58 -1.35 -15.62
C ALA A 27 -19.66 -2.65 -16.42
N GLU A 28 -18.50 -3.14 -16.89
CA GLU A 28 -18.40 -4.39 -17.66
C GLU A 28 -18.32 -5.63 -16.75
N TYR A 29 -17.66 -5.51 -15.56
CA TYR A 29 -17.39 -6.63 -14.66
C TYR A 29 -17.69 -6.25 -13.21
N ALA A 30 -18.91 -5.84 -12.92
CA ALA A 30 -19.31 -5.26 -11.63
C ALA A 30 -19.07 -6.17 -10.42
N ASP A 31 -19.07 -7.50 -10.63
CA ASP A 31 -18.84 -8.52 -9.62
C ASP A 31 -17.33 -8.85 -9.40
N ARG A 32 -16.43 -8.25 -10.18
CA ARG A 32 -15.00 -8.58 -10.16
C ARG A 32 -14.11 -7.51 -9.55
N PHE A 33 -14.56 -6.27 -9.53
CA PHE A 33 -13.73 -5.13 -9.16
C PHE A 33 -14.36 -4.28 -8.06
N ILE A 34 -13.52 -3.75 -7.20
CA ILE A 34 -13.87 -2.82 -6.13
C ILE A 34 -13.31 -1.45 -6.50
N PRO A 35 -14.12 -0.38 -6.52
CA PRO A 35 -13.65 0.95 -6.86
C PRO A 35 -12.77 1.51 -5.77
N VAL A 36 -11.59 1.98 -6.16
CA VAL A 36 -10.63 2.62 -5.29
C VAL A 36 -10.29 4.00 -5.87
N GLY A 37 -9.95 4.95 -5.00
CA GLY A 37 -9.54 6.28 -5.41
C GLY A 37 -8.27 6.26 -6.23
N ASN A 38 -7.96 7.37 -6.84
CA ASN A 38 -6.75 7.54 -7.64
C ASN A 38 -5.49 7.44 -6.78
N GLY A 39 -4.44 6.88 -7.35
CA GLY A 39 -3.11 6.90 -6.74
C GLY A 39 -2.57 8.33 -6.61
N GLY A 40 -1.86 8.58 -5.51
CA GLY A 40 -1.29 9.90 -5.21
C GLY A 40 0.13 10.07 -5.77
N GLN A 41 0.36 9.65 -7.00
CA GLN A 41 1.65 9.84 -7.67
C GLN A 41 1.90 11.32 -8.01
N PRO A 42 3.16 11.77 -8.18
CA PRO A 42 3.40 13.12 -8.68
C PRO A 42 2.68 13.39 -10.00
N PRO A 43 2.14 14.59 -10.19
CA PRO A 43 2.25 15.75 -9.31
C PRO A 43 1.14 15.86 -8.24
N PHE A 44 0.27 14.88 -8.07
CA PHE A 44 -0.95 15.02 -7.26
C PHE A 44 -0.69 15.44 -5.82
N LEU A 45 0.14 14.69 -5.07
CA LEU A 45 0.43 15.05 -3.68
C LEU A 45 1.58 16.03 -3.52
N THR A 46 2.33 16.30 -4.59
CA THR A 46 3.50 17.21 -4.55
C THR A 46 3.16 18.63 -4.99
N GLU A 47 2.37 18.81 -6.04
CA GLU A 47 2.12 20.10 -6.67
C GLU A 47 0.65 20.53 -6.67
N ALA A 48 -0.28 19.58 -6.55
CA ALA A 48 -1.72 19.79 -6.66
C ALA A 48 -2.52 19.11 -5.53
N ALA A 49 -1.94 19.00 -4.34
CA ALA A 49 -2.50 18.21 -3.24
C ALA A 49 -3.91 18.64 -2.85
N ASP A 50 -4.20 19.93 -2.78
CA ASP A 50 -5.51 20.43 -2.35
C ASP A 50 -6.61 20.05 -3.35
N GLU A 51 -6.41 20.33 -4.64
CA GLU A 51 -7.38 19.98 -5.69
C GLU A 51 -7.58 18.46 -5.79
N PHE A 52 -6.49 17.71 -5.74
CA PHE A 52 -6.53 16.26 -5.79
C PHE A 52 -7.31 15.66 -4.61
N LEU A 53 -6.99 16.07 -3.38
CA LEU A 53 -7.65 15.55 -2.19
C LEU A 53 -9.11 15.98 -2.09
N GLU A 54 -9.46 17.19 -2.56
CA GLU A 54 -10.85 17.62 -2.66
C GLU A 54 -11.68 16.70 -3.58
N ALA A 55 -11.11 16.33 -4.72
CA ALA A 55 -11.77 15.41 -5.63
C ALA A 55 -11.91 13.99 -5.04
N GLN A 56 -10.89 13.48 -4.30
CA GLN A 56 -11.00 12.20 -3.61
C GLN A 56 -12.08 12.25 -2.52
N GLU A 57 -12.15 13.33 -1.74
CA GLU A 57 -13.23 13.52 -0.76
C GLU A 57 -14.62 13.58 -1.41
N ALA A 58 -14.74 14.22 -2.58
CA ALA A 58 -15.99 14.27 -3.32
C ALA A 58 -16.42 12.88 -3.80
N ALA A 59 -15.49 12.09 -4.34
CA ALA A 59 -15.75 10.71 -4.76
C ALA A 59 -16.20 9.82 -3.59
N ALA A 60 -15.58 9.98 -2.42
CA ALA A 60 -15.97 9.26 -1.21
C ALA A 60 -17.39 9.66 -0.74
N ARG A 61 -17.70 10.95 -0.72
CA ARG A 61 -19.07 11.44 -0.37
C ARG A 61 -20.14 10.88 -1.32
N GLN A 62 -19.81 10.74 -2.60
CA GLN A 62 -20.71 10.16 -3.61
C GLN A 62 -20.73 8.61 -3.55
N LYS A 63 -19.99 7.99 -2.65
CA LYS A 63 -19.82 6.52 -2.58
C LYS A 63 -19.31 5.89 -3.88
N ALA A 64 -18.57 6.67 -4.66
CA ALA A 64 -17.96 6.22 -5.91
C ALA A 64 -16.70 5.38 -5.69
N ILE A 65 -16.12 5.45 -4.51
CA ILE A 65 -14.93 4.70 -4.09
C ILE A 65 -15.12 4.12 -2.70
N LEU A 66 -14.46 3.00 -2.41
CA LEU A 66 -14.51 2.30 -1.12
C LEU A 66 -13.18 2.35 -0.36
N MET A 67 -12.13 2.88 -0.97
CA MET A 67 -10.81 3.05 -0.37
C MET A 67 -10.08 4.19 -1.09
N PHE A 68 -9.13 4.84 -0.42
CA PHE A 68 -8.24 5.81 -1.01
C PHE A 68 -6.86 5.21 -1.31
N GLY A 69 -6.16 5.75 -2.30
CA GLY A 69 -4.74 5.49 -2.58
C GLY A 69 -4.50 4.43 -3.66
N GLU A 70 -3.29 4.00 -3.85
CA GLU A 70 -2.06 4.12 -3.04
C GLU A 70 -1.46 5.54 -3.13
N TYR A 71 -1.17 6.16 -1.99
CA TYR A 71 -0.59 7.51 -1.92
C TYR A 71 0.92 7.46 -1.68
N GLU A 72 1.71 8.04 -2.58
CA GLU A 72 3.16 8.08 -2.45
C GLU A 72 3.59 9.23 -1.53
N LEU A 73 3.73 8.96 -0.23
CA LEU A 73 4.26 9.92 0.73
C LEU A 73 5.79 9.87 0.81
N ARG A 74 6.36 8.69 0.74
CA ARG A 74 7.79 8.50 0.52
C ARG A 74 7.98 7.33 -0.44
N HIS A 75 8.50 7.62 -1.61
CA HIS A 75 8.70 6.63 -2.65
C HIS A 75 10.07 6.80 -3.28
N TYR A 76 10.87 5.75 -3.33
CA TYR A 76 12.06 5.67 -4.16
C TYR A 76 11.69 5.08 -5.53
N PRO A 77 12.36 5.52 -6.61
CA PRO A 77 12.14 4.89 -7.91
C PRO A 77 12.26 3.37 -7.82
N SER A 78 11.27 2.65 -8.34
CA SER A 78 11.29 1.19 -8.39
C SER A 78 12.51 0.70 -9.19
N PRO A 79 12.92 -0.59 -9.07
CA PRO A 79 14.04 -1.12 -9.85
C PRO A 79 13.93 -0.89 -11.36
N ARG A 80 12.69 -0.85 -11.88
CA ARG A 80 12.45 -0.57 -13.31
C ARG A 80 12.59 0.91 -13.65
N GLN A 81 12.11 1.77 -12.77
CA GLN A 81 12.25 3.22 -12.92
C GLN A 81 13.72 3.63 -12.85
N VAL A 82 14.49 3.06 -11.91
CA VAL A 82 15.96 3.26 -11.86
C VAL A 82 16.62 2.87 -13.17
N LYS A 83 16.28 1.70 -13.74
CA LYS A 83 16.83 1.23 -15.03
C LYS A 83 16.49 2.14 -16.22
N ARG A 84 15.36 2.88 -16.14
CA ARG A 84 14.95 3.83 -17.18
C ARG A 84 15.42 5.26 -16.92
N GLY A 85 16.06 5.53 -15.78
CA GLY A 85 16.45 6.87 -15.35
C GLY A 85 15.27 7.75 -14.93
N ASP A 86 14.17 7.15 -14.48
CA ASP A 86 12.98 7.84 -14.02
C ASP A 86 13.19 8.41 -12.60
N THR A 87 13.67 9.63 -12.48
CA THR A 87 13.97 10.28 -11.19
C THR A 87 12.79 11.06 -10.60
N ASP A 88 11.79 11.37 -11.40
CA ASP A 88 10.55 12.05 -10.99
C ASP A 88 9.70 11.25 -9.99
N ARG A 89 10.04 9.97 -9.80
CA ARG A 89 9.42 9.08 -8.82
C ARG A 89 10.19 8.98 -7.50
N ASP A 90 11.21 9.81 -7.26
CA ASP A 90 11.78 10.02 -5.93
C ASP A 90 10.96 11.10 -5.21
N VAL A 91 10.01 10.65 -4.39
CA VAL A 91 8.98 11.49 -3.78
C VAL A 91 9.17 11.53 -2.27
N GLU A 92 9.08 12.71 -1.69
CA GLU A 92 9.00 12.90 -0.24
C GLU A 92 7.94 13.95 0.09
N VAL A 93 6.82 13.50 0.64
CA VAL A 93 5.74 14.32 1.20
C VAL A 93 5.76 14.13 2.72
N ILE A 94 5.83 15.22 3.46
CA ILE A 94 5.90 15.18 4.93
C ILE A 94 4.60 14.63 5.49
N ILE A 95 4.64 13.42 6.08
CA ILE A 95 3.44 12.71 6.55
C ILE A 95 2.70 13.44 7.67
N ASP A 96 3.40 14.14 8.55
CA ASP A 96 2.81 14.96 9.62
C ASP A 96 2.66 16.45 9.24
N GLY A 97 2.88 16.77 7.96
CA GLY A 97 2.58 18.07 7.35
C GLY A 97 1.11 18.19 6.95
N PRO A 98 0.71 19.34 6.34
CA PRO A 98 -0.69 19.61 6.00
C PRO A 98 -1.35 18.54 5.13
N THR A 99 -0.66 18.07 4.08
CA THR A 99 -1.15 17.02 3.19
C THR A 99 -1.41 15.70 3.93
N GLY A 100 -0.44 15.24 4.72
CA GLY A 100 -0.61 14.02 5.50
C GLY A 100 -1.73 14.13 6.54
N GLN A 101 -1.80 15.24 7.29
CA GLN A 101 -2.88 15.50 8.24
C GLN A 101 -4.25 15.47 7.55
N ARG A 102 -4.37 16.02 6.35
CA ARG A 102 -5.60 15.96 5.57
C ARG A 102 -5.97 14.53 5.20
N LEU A 103 -5.03 13.70 4.73
CA LEU A 103 -5.26 12.28 4.42
C LEU A 103 -5.81 11.50 5.62
N PHE A 104 -5.16 11.61 6.78
CA PHE A 104 -5.63 10.95 8.01
C PHE A 104 -7.00 11.45 8.43
N SER A 105 -7.24 12.76 8.38
CA SER A 105 -8.55 13.37 8.66
C SER A 105 -9.64 12.90 7.69
N MET A 106 -9.32 12.74 6.40
CA MET A 106 -10.25 12.21 5.40
C MET A 106 -10.69 10.78 5.76
N SER A 107 -9.73 9.92 6.12
CA SER A 107 -10.03 8.56 6.54
C SER A 107 -10.93 8.53 7.77
N GLU A 108 -10.64 9.33 8.81
CA GLU A 108 -11.49 9.40 10.00
C GLU A 108 -12.92 9.88 9.69
N LYS A 109 -13.05 10.90 8.84
CA LYS A 109 -14.36 11.49 8.49
C LYS A 109 -15.22 10.57 7.64
N THR A 110 -14.60 9.85 6.71
CA THR A 110 -15.31 8.97 5.78
C THR A 110 -15.45 7.54 6.26
N GLY A 111 -14.59 7.11 7.20
CA GLY A 111 -14.45 5.71 7.61
C GLY A 111 -13.75 4.84 6.55
N LEU A 112 -13.32 5.41 5.41
CA LEU A 112 -12.62 4.68 4.37
C LEU A 112 -11.16 4.46 4.74
N ALA A 113 -10.62 3.29 4.43
CA ALA A 113 -9.20 3.03 4.53
C ALA A 113 -8.42 3.77 3.44
N PHE A 114 -7.15 4.06 3.69
CA PHE A 114 -6.24 4.57 2.68
C PHE A 114 -4.90 3.84 2.71
N GLN A 115 -4.34 3.64 1.52
CA GLN A 115 -3.02 3.03 1.33
C GLN A 115 -1.95 4.10 1.22
N ILE A 116 -0.81 3.85 1.88
CA ILE A 116 0.38 4.71 1.78
C ILE A 116 1.59 3.90 1.33
N HIS A 117 2.25 4.37 0.27
CA HIS A 117 3.62 4.00 -0.01
C HIS A 117 4.52 4.90 0.82
N TYR A 118 5.13 4.30 1.82
CA TYR A 118 5.97 5.04 2.77
C TYR A 118 7.21 4.22 3.06
N GLU A 119 8.28 4.55 2.37
CA GLU A 119 9.54 3.80 2.47
C GLU A 119 10.04 3.73 3.90
N ILE A 120 10.64 2.60 4.24
CA ILE A 120 11.07 2.30 5.60
C ILE A 120 12.45 2.88 5.84
N GLU A 121 12.50 3.98 6.60
CA GLU A 121 13.71 4.58 7.16
C GLU A 121 13.44 5.00 8.61
N ASP A 122 14.46 4.89 9.48
CA ASP A 122 14.32 5.19 10.91
C ASP A 122 13.79 6.62 11.16
N ARG A 123 14.16 7.59 10.30
CA ARG A 123 13.72 8.99 10.42
C ARG A 123 12.23 9.19 10.14
N PHE A 124 11.60 8.26 9.43
CA PHE A 124 10.18 8.33 9.06
C PHE A 124 9.26 7.63 10.05
N LEU A 125 9.80 6.78 10.93
CA LEU A 125 8.99 6.02 11.88
C LEU A 125 8.30 6.91 12.92
N PRO A 126 9.00 7.87 13.60
CA PRO A 126 8.36 8.72 14.60
C PRO A 126 7.23 9.61 14.04
N PRO A 127 7.35 10.27 12.87
CA PRO A 127 6.24 11.01 12.28
C PRO A 127 5.02 10.13 11.95
N LEU A 128 5.22 8.91 11.45
CA LEU A 128 4.14 7.97 11.19
C LEU A 128 3.43 7.58 12.49
N GLU A 129 4.19 7.20 13.52
CA GLU A 129 3.62 6.84 14.83
C GLU A 129 2.83 7.99 15.47
N LYS A 130 3.33 9.22 15.34
CA LYS A 130 2.62 10.44 15.77
C LYS A 130 1.26 10.56 15.07
N MET A 131 1.23 10.35 13.75
CA MET A 131 0.00 10.45 12.97
C MET A 131 -1.01 9.34 13.32
N LEU A 132 -0.52 8.11 13.50
CA LEU A 132 -1.37 6.98 13.93
C LEU A 132 -2.00 7.23 15.31
N ALA A 133 -1.25 7.83 16.24
CA ALA A 133 -1.75 8.20 17.57
C ALA A 133 -2.73 9.37 17.53
N GLN A 134 -2.45 10.37 16.69
CA GLN A 134 -3.27 11.57 16.56
C GLN A 134 -4.64 11.30 15.90
N TYR A 135 -4.69 10.32 14.99
CA TYR A 135 -5.88 9.95 14.23
C TYR A 135 -6.25 8.47 14.46
N PRO A 136 -6.73 8.12 15.67
CA PRO A 136 -6.93 6.71 16.04
C PRO A 136 -8.08 6.01 15.29
N LYS A 137 -8.95 6.76 14.62
CA LYS A 137 -10.03 6.23 13.79
C LYS A 137 -9.69 6.15 12.30
N ALA A 138 -8.57 6.76 11.87
CA ALA A 138 -8.09 6.61 10.51
C ALA A 138 -7.68 5.14 10.26
N ARG A 139 -8.00 4.59 9.10
CA ARG A 139 -7.68 3.21 8.72
C ARG A 139 -6.52 3.24 7.73
N VAL A 140 -5.31 2.98 8.21
CA VAL A 140 -4.08 3.13 7.43
C VAL A 140 -3.58 1.77 6.97
N ILE A 141 -3.36 1.60 5.67
CA ILE A 141 -2.70 0.44 5.09
C ILE A 141 -1.29 0.88 4.67
N TRP A 142 -0.28 0.41 5.40
CA TRP A 142 1.11 0.65 5.04
C TRP A 142 1.56 -0.42 4.04
N CYS A 143 1.78 0.02 2.79
CA CYS A 143 2.13 -0.87 1.69
C CYS A 143 3.50 -1.50 1.86
N HIS A 144 3.64 -2.72 1.32
CA HIS A 144 4.91 -3.43 1.15
C HIS A 144 5.62 -3.75 2.47
N VAL A 145 4.91 -4.38 3.42
CA VAL A 145 5.52 -4.81 4.69
C VAL A 145 6.85 -5.55 4.45
N ALA A 146 7.86 -5.24 5.25
CA ALA A 146 9.21 -5.79 5.11
C ALA A 146 9.96 -5.43 3.80
N GLN A 147 9.48 -4.48 2.99
CA GLN A 147 10.23 -3.95 1.86
C GLN A 147 11.14 -2.80 2.32
N VAL A 148 12.44 -3.07 2.42
CA VAL A 148 13.45 -2.13 2.87
C VAL A 148 14.52 -1.95 1.80
N ARG A 149 14.57 -0.77 1.19
CA ARG A 149 15.49 -0.50 0.06
C ARG A 149 16.92 -0.15 0.51
N PHE A 150 17.06 0.42 1.70
CA PHE A 150 18.33 0.83 2.29
C PHE A 150 18.42 0.33 3.74
N SER A 151 19.09 -0.81 3.94
CA SER A 151 19.18 -1.45 5.26
C SER A 151 19.84 -0.57 6.30
N GLU A 152 20.83 0.22 5.90
CA GLU A 152 21.57 1.15 6.77
C GLU A 152 20.72 2.31 7.29
N ARG A 153 19.60 2.61 6.62
CA ARG A 153 18.65 3.66 7.01
C ARG A 153 17.46 3.15 7.80
N ALA A 154 17.33 1.83 7.95
CA ALA A 154 16.18 1.15 8.55
C ALA A 154 16.65 0.16 9.63
N SER A 155 17.51 0.60 10.52
CA SER A 155 18.14 -0.24 11.55
C SER A 155 17.14 -0.72 12.61
N GLN A 156 16.11 0.07 12.89
CA GLN A 156 15.07 -0.23 13.89
C GLN A 156 13.99 -1.15 13.34
N TYR A 157 13.77 -1.18 12.02
CA TYR A 157 12.66 -1.91 11.42
C TYR A 157 12.90 -3.42 11.40
N SER A 158 12.06 -4.15 12.10
CA SER A 158 12.10 -5.61 12.26
C SER A 158 10.68 -6.15 12.48
N ALA A 159 10.51 -7.47 12.45
CA ALA A 159 9.23 -8.10 12.82
C ALA A 159 8.81 -7.73 14.25
N ALA A 160 9.76 -7.66 15.20
CA ALA A 160 9.48 -7.23 16.58
C ALA A 160 9.03 -5.75 16.66
N TYR A 161 9.60 -4.87 15.84
CA TYR A 161 9.15 -3.47 15.74
C TYR A 161 7.73 -3.39 15.22
N VAL A 162 7.41 -4.14 14.15
CA VAL A 162 6.05 -4.21 13.57
C VAL A 162 5.05 -4.79 14.57
N ASP A 163 5.41 -5.82 15.35
CA ASP A 163 4.57 -6.33 16.46
C ASP A 163 4.23 -5.21 17.45
N GLY A 164 5.23 -4.43 17.85
CA GLY A 164 5.04 -3.27 18.72
C GLY A 164 4.12 -2.20 18.13
N LEU A 165 4.22 -1.93 16.82
CA LEU A 165 3.30 -1.01 16.13
C LEU A 165 1.86 -1.53 16.13
N ILE A 166 1.66 -2.79 15.78
CA ILE A 166 0.32 -3.42 15.72
C ILE A 166 -0.36 -3.38 17.09
N ARG A 167 0.38 -3.62 18.17
CA ARG A 167 -0.16 -3.57 19.54
C ARG A 167 -0.53 -2.16 19.98
N ARG A 168 0.22 -1.15 19.56
CA ARG A 168 -0.03 0.27 19.91
C ARG A 168 -1.09 0.92 19.02
N PHE A 169 -1.18 0.54 17.76
CA PHE A 169 -1.99 1.21 16.76
C PHE A 169 -3.01 0.25 16.12
N PRO A 170 -4.22 0.13 16.69
CA PRO A 170 -5.26 -0.75 16.15
C PRO A 170 -5.78 -0.33 14.78
N ASN A 171 -5.45 0.87 14.34
CA ASN A 171 -5.83 1.48 13.07
C ASN A 171 -4.79 1.25 11.93
N LEU A 172 -3.70 0.51 12.20
CA LEU A 172 -2.65 0.22 11.23
C LEU A 172 -2.81 -1.20 10.67
N TYR A 173 -2.75 -1.31 9.35
CA TYR A 173 -2.75 -2.53 8.56
C TYR A 173 -1.54 -2.53 7.63
N PHE A 174 -1.20 -3.70 7.08
CA PHE A 174 -0.08 -3.88 6.15
C PHE A 174 -0.52 -4.68 4.94
N ASP A 175 -0.02 -4.34 3.76
CA ASP A 175 -0.16 -5.21 2.62
C ASP A 175 1.07 -6.11 2.40
N THR A 176 0.86 -7.16 1.62
CA THR A 176 1.86 -8.21 1.39
C THR A 176 2.49 -8.17 0.00
N ALA A 177 2.48 -7.01 -0.65
CA ALA A 177 3.11 -6.80 -1.96
C ALA A 177 4.61 -6.45 -1.84
N PHE A 178 5.42 -7.31 -1.27
CA PHE A 178 6.82 -7.05 -0.91
C PHE A 178 7.88 -7.63 -1.87
N GLY A 179 7.47 -8.11 -3.03
CA GLY A 179 8.38 -8.74 -3.98
C GLY A 179 8.80 -10.17 -3.59
N ASP A 180 9.67 -10.78 -4.35
CA ASP A 180 10.17 -12.14 -4.11
C ASP A 180 11.58 -12.17 -3.49
N ALA A 181 12.03 -13.38 -3.13
CA ALA A 181 13.32 -13.61 -2.48
C ALA A 181 14.53 -13.19 -3.35
N SER A 182 14.37 -13.09 -4.67
CA SER A 182 15.43 -12.68 -5.60
C SER A 182 15.45 -11.18 -5.87
N SER A 183 14.49 -10.43 -5.34
CA SER A 183 14.35 -8.99 -5.63
C SER A 183 15.47 -8.16 -5.02
N ILE A 184 16.35 -7.63 -5.87
CA ILE A 184 17.45 -6.74 -5.50
C ILE A 184 17.11 -5.30 -5.88
N TYR A 185 17.32 -4.37 -4.95
CA TYR A 185 17.20 -2.95 -5.26
C TYR A 185 18.50 -2.45 -5.92
N PRO A 186 18.46 -1.96 -7.16
CA PRO A 186 19.68 -1.72 -7.93
C PRO A 186 20.55 -0.57 -7.40
N VAL A 187 19.97 0.36 -6.63
CA VAL A 187 20.72 1.49 -6.08
C VAL A 187 21.56 1.08 -4.87
N SER A 188 20.99 0.29 -3.95
CA SER A 188 21.73 -0.20 -2.78
C SER A 188 22.43 -1.52 -3.01
N GLY A 189 22.09 -2.26 -4.07
CA GLY A 189 22.58 -3.61 -4.30
C GLY A 189 22.05 -4.65 -3.30
N GLN A 190 21.08 -4.29 -2.48
CA GLN A 190 20.58 -5.13 -1.39
C GLN A 190 19.27 -5.82 -1.77
N ARG A 191 19.03 -7.01 -1.17
CA ARG A 191 17.71 -7.63 -1.20
C ARG A 191 16.75 -6.74 -0.41
N HIS A 192 15.75 -6.20 -1.10
CA HIS A 192 14.83 -5.25 -0.47
C HIS A 192 13.62 -5.91 0.21
N SER A 193 13.29 -7.16 -0.10
CA SER A 193 12.23 -7.90 0.60
C SER A 193 12.82 -8.71 1.74
N ARG A 194 12.70 -8.20 2.97
CA ARG A 194 13.32 -8.78 4.18
C ARG A 194 12.57 -9.98 4.74
N ILE A 195 11.36 -10.25 4.28
CA ILE A 195 10.54 -11.35 4.78
C ILE A 195 11.09 -12.72 4.38
N TRP A 196 11.85 -12.79 3.27
CA TRP A 196 12.34 -14.03 2.72
C TRP A 196 13.69 -14.47 3.30
N SER A 197 13.82 -15.75 3.59
CA SER A 197 15.09 -16.43 3.81
C SER A 197 15.78 -16.77 2.48
N ASP A 198 17.01 -17.29 2.55
CA ASP A 198 17.79 -17.57 1.34
C ASP A 198 17.24 -18.75 0.52
N ASN A 199 16.50 -19.66 1.15
CA ASN A 199 15.83 -20.80 0.49
C ASN A 199 14.44 -20.44 -0.09
N GLY A 200 14.00 -19.18 0.04
CA GLY A 200 12.70 -18.73 -0.48
C GLY A 200 11.51 -18.94 0.46
N ASP A 201 11.73 -19.48 1.68
CA ASP A 201 10.70 -19.54 2.71
C ASP A 201 10.54 -18.21 3.43
N ILE A 202 9.40 -18.01 4.10
CA ILE A 202 9.21 -16.89 5.01
C ILE A 202 10.11 -17.10 6.24
N LYS A 203 10.88 -16.08 6.62
CA LYS A 203 11.66 -16.11 7.87
C LYS A 203 10.74 -16.33 9.07
N PRO A 204 11.16 -17.15 10.05
CA PRO A 204 10.32 -17.50 11.20
C PRO A 204 9.72 -16.30 11.92
N GLU A 205 10.52 -15.26 12.17
CA GLU A 205 10.07 -14.05 12.87
C GLU A 205 8.94 -13.30 12.15
N TRP A 206 8.93 -13.30 10.82
CA TRP A 206 7.87 -12.68 10.02
C TRP A 206 6.64 -13.58 9.92
N ARG A 207 6.83 -14.89 9.78
CA ARG A 207 5.73 -15.85 9.77
C ARG A 207 4.98 -15.83 11.11
N ASP A 208 5.73 -15.83 12.23
CA ASP A 208 5.18 -15.85 13.57
C ASP A 208 4.45 -14.52 13.89
N LEU A 209 4.96 -13.38 13.40
CA LEU A 209 4.28 -12.08 13.45
C LEU A 209 2.93 -12.12 12.72
N ILE A 210 2.90 -12.62 11.47
CA ILE A 210 1.67 -12.72 10.68
C ILE A 210 0.68 -13.67 11.36
N ALA A 211 1.17 -14.79 11.91
CA ALA A 211 0.34 -15.75 12.62
C ALA A 211 -0.24 -15.19 13.93
N ALA A 212 0.50 -14.33 14.63
CA ALA A 212 0.05 -13.69 15.85
C ALA A 212 -0.99 -12.57 15.60
N HIS A 213 -0.94 -11.93 14.43
CA HIS A 213 -1.79 -10.80 14.08
C HIS A 213 -2.43 -10.93 12.69
N PRO A 214 -3.06 -12.06 12.34
CA PRO A 214 -3.49 -12.32 10.98
C PRO A 214 -4.44 -11.24 10.45
N GLY A 215 -5.31 -10.67 11.29
CA GLY A 215 -6.25 -9.61 10.97
C GLY A 215 -5.63 -8.25 10.59
N ARG A 216 -4.29 -8.12 10.58
CA ARG A 216 -3.58 -6.89 10.21
C ARG A 216 -2.91 -6.93 8.85
N PHE A 217 -2.91 -8.10 8.19
CA PHE A 217 -2.25 -8.29 6.92
C PHE A 217 -3.26 -8.50 5.79
N LEU A 218 -3.02 -7.84 4.68
CA LEU A 218 -3.90 -7.80 3.52
C LEU A 218 -3.15 -8.31 2.29
N SER A 219 -3.78 -9.18 1.55
CA SER A 219 -3.24 -9.71 0.29
C SER A 219 -3.16 -8.62 -0.77
N ALA A 220 -2.00 -8.44 -1.39
CA ALA A 220 -1.81 -7.49 -2.46
C ALA A 220 -0.76 -7.96 -3.48
N LEU A 221 -0.86 -7.50 -4.73
CA LEU A 221 0.03 -7.88 -5.83
C LEU A 221 0.90 -6.73 -6.33
N ASP A 222 0.54 -5.49 -6.05
CA ASP A 222 1.18 -4.28 -6.62
C ASP A 222 1.34 -4.37 -8.14
N LEU A 223 0.24 -4.68 -8.85
CA LEU A 223 0.22 -4.77 -10.30
C LEU A 223 -0.13 -3.42 -10.91
N GLY A 224 0.88 -2.72 -11.43
CA GLY A 224 0.67 -1.58 -12.30
C GLY A 224 0.24 -1.99 -13.71
N GLN A 225 -0.31 -1.02 -14.45
CA GLN A 225 -0.87 -1.21 -15.79
C GLN A 225 0.10 -1.88 -16.78
N ASP A 226 1.37 -1.53 -16.71
CA ASP A 226 2.45 -2.10 -17.54
C ASP A 226 2.77 -3.57 -17.22
N ARG A 227 2.24 -4.10 -16.12
CA ARG A 227 2.46 -5.48 -15.63
C ARG A 227 1.22 -6.36 -15.67
N LEU A 228 0.07 -5.87 -16.11
CA LEU A 228 -1.17 -6.66 -16.15
C LEU A 228 -1.03 -7.96 -16.96
N HIS A 229 -0.21 -7.96 -18.02
CA HIS A 229 0.10 -9.17 -18.78
C HIS A 229 0.82 -10.26 -17.97
N ARG A 230 1.37 -9.94 -16.79
CA ARG A 230 2.04 -10.86 -15.87
C ARG A 230 1.19 -11.27 -14.67
N ILE A 231 -0.10 -11.00 -14.68
CA ILE A 231 -0.98 -11.27 -13.53
C ILE A 231 -0.90 -12.72 -13.05
N ALA A 232 -0.83 -13.68 -13.96
CA ALA A 232 -0.72 -15.10 -13.61
C ALA A 232 0.56 -15.43 -12.84
N GLU A 233 1.70 -14.81 -13.21
CA GLU A 233 2.97 -14.98 -12.49
C GLU A 233 2.91 -14.39 -11.08
N TYR A 234 2.32 -13.20 -10.93
CA TYR A 234 2.17 -12.55 -9.63
C TYR A 234 1.19 -13.31 -8.74
N ASP A 235 0.07 -13.79 -9.29
CA ASP A 235 -0.87 -14.62 -8.56
C ASP A 235 -0.22 -15.93 -8.07
N GLN A 236 0.58 -16.60 -8.92
CA GLN A 236 1.31 -17.80 -8.52
C GLN A 236 2.29 -17.54 -7.36
N LYS A 237 3.08 -16.46 -7.43
CA LYS A 237 4.00 -16.06 -6.37
C LYS A 237 3.26 -15.75 -5.08
N HIS A 238 2.14 -15.07 -5.19
CA HIS A 238 1.34 -14.71 -4.03
C HIS A 238 0.67 -15.94 -3.39
N ARG A 239 0.13 -16.87 -4.19
CA ARG A 239 -0.38 -18.16 -3.69
C ARG A 239 0.70 -18.97 -3.00
N HIS A 240 1.93 -18.96 -3.53
CA HIS A 240 3.07 -19.58 -2.86
C HIS A 240 3.30 -18.95 -1.49
N PHE A 241 3.36 -17.62 -1.39
CA PHE A 241 3.46 -16.92 -0.10
C PHE A 241 2.36 -17.37 0.87
N LEU A 242 1.10 -17.33 0.45
CA LEU A 242 -0.02 -17.76 1.31
C LEU A 242 0.11 -19.22 1.75
N SER A 243 0.65 -20.10 0.90
CA SER A 243 0.85 -21.52 1.23
C SER A 243 1.88 -21.75 2.33
N LEU A 244 2.80 -20.81 2.55
CA LEU A 244 3.81 -20.86 3.62
C LEU A 244 3.27 -20.39 4.98
N LEU A 245 2.08 -19.77 5.00
CA LEU A 245 1.40 -19.39 6.24
C LEU A 245 0.65 -20.60 6.85
N PRO A 246 0.37 -20.60 8.17
CA PRO A 246 -0.53 -21.55 8.77
C PRO A 246 -1.88 -21.60 8.05
N GLU A 247 -2.41 -22.80 7.79
CA GLU A 247 -3.64 -22.98 7.03
C GLU A 247 -4.84 -22.21 7.62
N SER A 248 -4.93 -22.16 8.94
CA SER A 248 -6.01 -21.50 9.67
C SER A 248 -6.15 -20.00 9.38
N ILE A 249 -5.09 -19.33 8.93
CA ILE A 249 -5.08 -17.87 8.68
C ILE A 249 -5.04 -17.49 7.19
N ARG A 250 -4.89 -18.46 6.28
CA ARG A 250 -4.70 -18.15 4.84
C ARG A 250 -5.86 -17.40 4.23
N HIS A 251 -7.08 -17.77 4.57
CA HIS A 251 -8.28 -17.07 4.07
C HIS A 251 -8.43 -15.70 4.70
N GLU A 252 -8.03 -15.55 5.95
CA GLU A 252 -8.07 -14.27 6.66
C GLU A 252 -7.14 -13.27 5.98
N VAL A 253 -5.86 -13.62 5.82
CA VAL A 253 -4.87 -12.78 5.13
C VAL A 253 -5.19 -12.63 3.64
N GLY A 254 -5.67 -13.70 3.00
CA GLY A 254 -5.90 -13.76 1.55
C GLY A 254 -7.01 -12.83 1.05
N TYR A 255 -8.12 -12.71 1.78
CA TYR A 255 -9.26 -11.91 1.31
C TYR A 255 -10.20 -11.41 2.42
N ARG A 256 -10.40 -12.13 3.54
CA ARG A 256 -11.41 -11.77 4.56
C ARG A 256 -11.10 -10.42 5.22
N ASN A 257 -9.83 -10.15 5.53
CA ASN A 257 -9.43 -8.88 6.12
C ASN A 257 -9.71 -7.71 5.19
N ALA A 258 -9.37 -7.85 3.90
CA ALA A 258 -9.64 -6.82 2.92
C ALA A 258 -11.15 -6.57 2.77
N TRP A 259 -11.95 -7.63 2.72
CA TRP A 259 -13.41 -7.54 2.68
C TRP A 259 -13.95 -6.78 3.90
N LYS A 260 -13.58 -7.22 5.11
CA LYS A 260 -14.00 -6.58 6.36
C LYS A 260 -13.58 -5.12 6.44
N LEU A 261 -12.35 -4.81 6.01
CA LEU A 261 -11.84 -3.43 6.03
C LEU A 261 -12.59 -2.52 5.07
N LEU A 262 -12.95 -3.01 3.88
CA LEU A 262 -13.58 -2.23 2.82
C LEU A 262 -15.10 -2.11 2.99
N PHE A 263 -15.77 -3.19 3.41
CA PHE A 263 -17.23 -3.26 3.47
C PHE A 263 -17.78 -3.17 4.90
N ASN A 264 -16.90 -3.26 5.90
CA ASN A 264 -17.28 -3.30 7.33
C ASN A 264 -18.24 -4.45 7.68
N GLU A 265 -18.10 -5.57 6.98
CA GLU A 265 -18.87 -6.79 7.16
C GLU A 265 -17.99 -8.02 7.04
N GLU A 266 -18.41 -9.15 7.58
CA GLU A 266 -17.70 -10.42 7.41
C GLU A 266 -17.95 -10.99 6.00
N PHE A 267 -16.94 -11.62 5.42
CA PHE A 267 -17.09 -12.33 4.16
C PHE A 267 -17.93 -13.60 4.38
N ALA A 268 -19.04 -13.73 3.64
CA ALA A 268 -19.98 -14.84 3.74
C ALA A 268 -19.38 -16.19 3.25
#